data_983bd567188d07b94546225862ebfa1a
#
_entry.id   983bd567188d07b94546225862ebfa1a
#
_cell.length_a   1.000
_cell.length_b   1.000
_cell.length_c   1.000
_cell.angle_alpha   90.00
_cell.angle_beta   90.00
_cell.angle_gamma   90.00
#
_symmetry.space_group_name_H-M   'P 1'
#
loop_
_entity.id
_entity.type
_entity.pdbx_description
1 polymer ?
#
loop_
_entity_poly.entity_id
_entity_poly.type
_entity_poly.pdbx_seq_one_letter_code
_entity_poly.pdbx_strand_id
1 'polypeptide(L)'
;MEHFDVLIVGAGLSGIGAAVHLQRHCPERSVAILEGREALGGTWDLFRYPGIRSDSDMYTLGYAFRPWPGAKAIADGASILKYVQDTAREHDIDARIRYRHRVKRAAWSTPDARWTVEVERGDASETVHISCNFLFMCSGYYRYAAGYTPAFEGIERFKGRVVHPQQWGADIDHAGQRVVVIGSGATAVTLVPALAKTAAHVTMLQRSPTYVVARPSEDAMANRLRRLLPARLAYAITRWQRVLLGLYFFNLCRRQPARARQMILAGVRAHLGPGYDVARHFTPRYNPWEQRLCLVPDGDLFEAINAGRASVVTDRIETFTETGLQLASGARLDADLIVTATGLQLQVLGGLEITVDGAPIDPAQTLNYKGMMYSGVPNLASSFGYTNASWTLKCDLTCEYVCRLLNHMKTHRLAQCTPRNTDPTLTEEPWVDFSSGYFQRSMHLFPKQGSKPPWKLHQNYARDLLTLRFGRVDDGVMAFTHPMPAARGQASRAA
;
A
#
# COMPACT_ATOMS: atom_id res chain seq x y z
N MET A 1 -19.59 -3.20 26.93
CA MET A 1 -18.54 -3.17 25.89
C MET A 1 -18.82 -4.31 24.92
N GLU A 2 -18.94 -4.00 23.63
CA GLU A 2 -19.18 -4.99 22.59
C GLU A 2 -17.92 -5.83 22.35
N HIS A 3 -18.10 -7.10 21.94
CA HIS A 3 -16.99 -8.04 21.75
C HIS A 3 -17.09 -8.76 20.39
N PHE A 4 -15.95 -8.95 19.74
CA PHE A 4 -15.80 -9.73 18.51
C PHE A 4 -14.64 -10.72 18.61
N ASP A 5 -14.75 -11.85 17.93
CA ASP A 5 -13.62 -12.77 17.81
C ASP A 5 -12.47 -12.14 17.03
N VAL A 6 -12.79 -11.44 15.94
CA VAL A 6 -11.82 -10.74 15.10
C VAL A 6 -12.30 -9.33 14.78
N LEU A 7 -11.48 -8.34 15.07
CA LEU A 7 -11.70 -6.96 14.69
C LEU A 7 -10.73 -6.55 13.57
N ILE A 8 -11.27 -6.19 12.40
CA ILE A 8 -10.49 -5.70 11.27
C ILE A 8 -10.47 -4.18 11.32
N VAL A 9 -9.30 -3.57 11.13
CA VAL A 9 -9.15 -2.11 11.07
C VAL A 9 -8.80 -1.66 9.66
N GLY A 10 -9.73 -0.97 9.02
CA GLY A 10 -9.64 -0.46 7.65
C GLY A 10 -10.50 -1.26 6.66
N ALA A 11 -11.35 -0.57 5.90
CA ALA A 11 -12.22 -1.12 4.86
C ALA A 11 -11.67 -0.85 3.43
N GLY A 12 -10.36 -0.84 3.28
CA GLY A 12 -9.69 -0.83 1.99
C GLY A 12 -9.64 -2.23 1.37
N LEU A 13 -8.91 -2.35 0.25
CA LEU A 13 -8.71 -3.62 -0.47
C LEU A 13 -8.28 -4.77 0.47
N SER A 14 -7.37 -4.51 1.42
CA SER A 14 -6.90 -5.53 2.37
C SER A 14 -7.98 -5.97 3.35
N GLY A 15 -8.76 -5.03 3.92
CA GLY A 15 -9.78 -5.33 4.92
C GLY A 15 -10.98 -6.08 4.34
N ILE A 16 -11.41 -5.69 3.13
CA ILE A 16 -12.47 -6.42 2.41
C ILE A 16 -12.00 -7.85 2.08
N GLY A 17 -10.76 -8.01 1.59
CA GLY A 17 -10.18 -9.34 1.36
C GLY A 17 -10.10 -10.17 2.63
N ALA A 18 -9.66 -9.59 3.76
CA ALA A 18 -9.59 -10.26 5.06
C ALA A 18 -10.95 -10.75 5.54
N ALA A 19 -12.00 -9.93 5.42
CA ALA A 19 -13.34 -10.29 5.81
C ALA A 19 -13.89 -11.45 4.97
N VAL A 20 -13.66 -11.46 3.65
CA VAL A 20 -14.06 -12.57 2.77
C VAL A 20 -13.31 -13.86 3.12
N HIS A 21 -12.00 -13.78 3.40
CA HIS A 21 -11.24 -14.96 3.83
C HIS A 21 -11.73 -15.51 5.17
N LEU A 22 -11.99 -14.65 6.15
CA LEU A 22 -12.56 -15.06 7.45
C LEU A 22 -13.95 -15.67 7.29
N GLN A 23 -14.82 -15.07 6.49
CA GLN A 23 -16.17 -15.62 6.23
C GLN A 23 -16.11 -17.03 5.62
N ARG A 24 -15.12 -17.30 4.76
CA ARG A 24 -14.99 -18.61 4.09
C ARG A 24 -14.31 -19.67 4.94
N HIS A 25 -13.31 -19.27 5.74
CA HIS A 25 -12.43 -20.21 6.42
C HIS A 25 -12.61 -20.25 7.95
N CYS A 26 -13.31 -19.27 8.52
CA CYS A 26 -13.62 -19.15 9.94
C CYS A 26 -15.06 -18.66 10.14
N PRO A 27 -16.08 -19.30 9.51
CA PRO A 27 -17.46 -18.78 9.46
C PRO A 27 -18.15 -18.63 10.82
N GLU A 28 -17.68 -19.36 11.83
CA GLU A 28 -18.24 -19.33 13.18
C GLU A 28 -17.76 -18.12 14.00
N ARG A 29 -16.78 -17.36 13.52
CA ARG A 29 -16.24 -16.21 14.27
C ARG A 29 -17.03 -14.96 14.00
N SER A 30 -17.31 -14.21 15.05
CA SER A 30 -17.84 -12.86 14.95
C SER A 30 -16.77 -11.90 14.44
N VAL A 31 -17.10 -11.15 13.37
CA VAL A 31 -16.17 -10.24 12.70
C VAL A 31 -16.83 -8.89 12.48
N ALA A 32 -16.14 -7.80 12.83
CA ALA A 32 -16.48 -6.43 12.43
C ALA A 32 -15.29 -5.74 11.75
N ILE A 33 -15.58 -4.78 10.90
CA ILE A 33 -14.60 -3.91 10.24
C ILE A 33 -14.81 -2.49 10.75
N LEU A 34 -13.77 -1.85 11.27
CA LEU A 34 -13.78 -0.44 11.64
C LEU A 34 -13.11 0.37 10.53
N GLU A 35 -13.83 1.33 9.97
CA GLU A 35 -13.34 2.27 8.98
C GLU A 35 -13.42 3.69 9.53
N GLY A 36 -12.29 4.40 9.56
CA GLY A 36 -12.22 5.76 10.10
C GLY A 36 -12.88 6.80 9.21
N ARG A 37 -13.10 6.50 7.94
CA ARG A 37 -13.75 7.35 6.94
C ARG A 37 -15.22 6.99 6.78
N GLU A 38 -15.93 7.71 5.95
CA GLU A 38 -17.35 7.51 5.66
C GLU A 38 -17.61 6.56 4.48
N ALA A 39 -16.55 6.09 3.81
CA ALA A 39 -16.64 5.22 2.66
C ALA A 39 -15.55 4.14 2.69
N LEU A 40 -15.89 2.95 2.17
CA LEU A 40 -14.94 1.90 1.91
C LEU A 40 -14.10 2.19 0.66
N GLY A 41 -12.96 1.49 0.51
CA GLY A 41 -12.08 1.61 -0.66
C GLY A 41 -10.66 2.03 -0.34
N GLY A 42 -10.43 2.61 0.85
CA GLY A 42 -9.10 3.00 1.32
C GLY A 42 -8.42 3.96 0.34
N THR A 43 -7.23 3.60 -0.15
CA THR A 43 -6.45 4.38 -1.12
C THR A 43 -7.24 4.75 -2.37
N TRP A 44 -8.08 3.86 -2.88
CA TRP A 44 -8.84 4.07 -4.12
C TRP A 44 -10.04 5.00 -3.97
N ASP A 45 -10.52 5.21 -2.76
CA ASP A 45 -11.50 6.24 -2.44
C ASP A 45 -10.85 7.56 -2.00
N LEU A 46 -9.67 7.51 -1.35
CA LEU A 46 -8.96 8.69 -0.88
C LEU A 46 -8.40 9.54 -2.02
N PHE A 47 -7.69 8.90 -2.96
CA PHE A 47 -7.02 9.62 -4.05
C PHE A 47 -7.97 9.82 -5.22
N ARG A 48 -8.18 11.09 -5.59
CA ARG A 48 -9.13 11.51 -6.64
C ARG A 48 -8.49 12.39 -7.71
N TYR A 49 -7.16 12.50 -7.72
CA TYR A 49 -6.46 13.31 -8.69
C TYR A 49 -6.62 12.76 -10.12
N PRO A 50 -6.59 13.63 -11.15
CA PRO A 50 -6.76 13.23 -12.55
C PRO A 50 -5.81 12.12 -12.98
N GLY A 51 -6.36 11.12 -13.66
CA GLY A 51 -5.58 10.00 -14.19
C GLY A 51 -5.17 8.94 -13.18
N ILE A 52 -5.61 9.03 -11.91
CA ILE A 52 -5.28 8.00 -10.90
C ILE A 52 -5.57 6.61 -11.43
N ARG A 53 -4.58 5.72 -11.31
CA ARG A 53 -4.60 4.36 -11.83
C ARG A 53 -3.65 3.46 -11.03
N SER A 54 -3.79 2.15 -11.20
CA SER A 54 -2.83 1.20 -10.65
C SER A 54 -1.51 1.24 -11.44
N ASP A 55 -0.42 1.06 -10.75
CA ASP A 55 0.91 0.78 -11.31
C ASP A 55 1.19 -0.74 -11.39
N SER A 56 0.19 -1.55 -11.08
CA SER A 56 0.19 -3.01 -11.18
C SER A 56 -0.99 -3.46 -12.04
N ASP A 57 -0.82 -4.61 -12.71
CA ASP A 57 -1.95 -5.19 -13.45
C ASP A 57 -3.02 -5.76 -12.52
N MET A 58 -4.27 -5.75 -12.97
CA MET A 58 -5.43 -6.19 -12.21
C MET A 58 -5.50 -7.71 -12.02
N TYR A 59 -4.73 -8.50 -12.77
CA TYR A 59 -4.65 -9.95 -12.57
C TYR A 59 -3.88 -10.29 -11.30
N THR A 60 -2.96 -9.41 -10.89
CA THR A 60 -2.18 -9.54 -9.66
C THR A 60 -2.68 -8.62 -8.55
N LEU A 61 -3.29 -7.47 -8.87
CA LEU A 61 -3.91 -6.57 -7.89
C LEU A 61 -5.30 -7.03 -7.46
N GLY A 62 -6.08 -7.69 -8.31
CA GLY A 62 -7.35 -8.29 -7.95
C GLY A 62 -7.19 -9.45 -6.96
N TYR A 63 -8.25 -9.81 -6.24
CA TYR A 63 -8.25 -10.93 -5.33
C TYR A 63 -8.10 -12.26 -6.06
N ALA A 64 -7.43 -13.23 -5.45
CA ALA A 64 -7.33 -14.58 -6.01
C ALA A 64 -8.71 -15.26 -6.15
N PHE A 65 -9.63 -14.94 -5.25
CA PHE A 65 -10.97 -15.52 -5.20
C PHE A 65 -12.00 -14.84 -6.11
N ARG A 66 -11.70 -13.62 -6.62
CA ARG A 66 -12.61 -12.85 -7.48
C ARG A 66 -11.88 -12.35 -8.72
N PRO A 67 -12.07 -13.01 -9.88
CA PRO A 67 -11.44 -12.61 -11.14
C PRO A 67 -11.76 -11.16 -11.52
N TRP A 68 -10.77 -10.44 -12.05
CA TRP A 68 -10.98 -9.13 -12.64
C TRP A 68 -11.82 -9.22 -13.93
N PRO A 69 -12.95 -8.52 -14.02
CA PRO A 69 -13.84 -8.63 -15.18
C PRO A 69 -13.46 -7.70 -16.34
N GLY A 70 -12.68 -6.63 -16.09
CA GLY A 70 -12.35 -5.60 -17.06
C GLY A 70 -11.40 -6.06 -18.17
N ALA A 71 -11.47 -5.41 -19.35
CA ALA A 71 -10.55 -5.66 -20.47
C ALA A 71 -9.16 -5.05 -20.19
N LYS A 72 -9.11 -3.90 -19.54
CA LYS A 72 -7.86 -3.23 -19.18
C LYS A 72 -7.16 -3.97 -18.05
N ALA A 73 -5.92 -4.33 -18.29
CA ALA A 73 -5.02 -4.88 -17.27
C ALA A 73 -4.57 -3.79 -16.28
N ILE A 74 -4.31 -2.59 -16.79
CA ILE A 74 -3.99 -1.41 -15.97
C ILE A 74 -5.26 -0.58 -15.83
N ALA A 75 -5.91 -0.68 -14.67
CA ALA A 75 -7.20 -0.05 -14.42
C ALA A 75 -7.06 1.34 -13.78
N ASP A 76 -8.01 2.20 -14.09
CA ASP A 76 -8.19 3.49 -13.41
C ASP A 76 -8.73 3.31 -11.98
N GLY A 77 -8.54 4.34 -11.15
CA GLY A 77 -8.92 4.31 -9.73
C GLY A 77 -10.40 4.06 -9.51
N ALA A 78 -11.28 4.62 -10.33
CA ALA A 78 -12.73 4.44 -10.19
C ALA A 78 -13.15 2.99 -10.46
N SER A 79 -12.56 2.36 -11.49
CA SER A 79 -12.77 0.94 -11.81
C SER A 79 -12.30 0.02 -10.69
N ILE A 80 -11.17 0.36 -10.04
CA ILE A 80 -10.65 -0.41 -8.90
C ILE A 80 -11.54 -0.22 -7.67
N LEU A 81 -11.94 1.02 -7.38
CA LEU A 81 -12.86 1.31 -6.28
C LEU A 81 -14.16 0.51 -6.45
N LYS A 82 -14.75 0.57 -7.65
CA LYS A 82 -15.95 -0.21 -7.97
C LYS A 82 -15.73 -1.71 -7.77
N TYR A 83 -14.59 -2.26 -8.17
CA TYR A 83 -14.25 -3.65 -7.97
C TYR A 83 -14.22 -4.03 -6.48
N VAL A 84 -13.66 -3.18 -5.62
CA VAL A 84 -13.64 -3.40 -4.16
C VAL A 84 -15.04 -3.31 -3.57
N GLN A 85 -15.83 -2.31 -3.98
CA GLN A 85 -17.23 -2.12 -3.56
C GLN A 85 -18.11 -3.30 -3.97
N ASP A 86 -18.01 -3.73 -5.24
CA ASP A 86 -18.76 -4.90 -5.73
C ASP A 86 -18.35 -6.16 -4.98
N THR A 87 -17.07 -6.32 -4.64
CA THR A 87 -16.61 -7.47 -3.83
C THR A 87 -17.24 -7.47 -2.43
N ALA A 88 -17.28 -6.31 -1.78
CA ALA A 88 -17.90 -6.18 -0.46
C ALA A 88 -19.39 -6.54 -0.51
N ARG A 89 -20.11 -6.05 -1.52
CA ARG A 89 -21.54 -6.30 -1.73
C ARG A 89 -21.84 -7.77 -2.07
N GLU A 90 -21.08 -8.37 -3.01
CA GLU A 90 -21.26 -9.77 -3.44
C GLU A 90 -21.05 -10.79 -2.31
N HIS A 91 -20.35 -10.39 -1.25
CA HIS A 91 -20.05 -11.23 -0.10
C HIS A 91 -20.73 -10.77 1.20
N ASP A 92 -21.68 -9.83 1.13
CA ASP A 92 -22.40 -9.27 2.29
C ASP A 92 -21.45 -8.72 3.38
N ILE A 93 -20.30 -8.19 2.96
CA ILE A 93 -19.32 -7.59 3.89
C ILE A 93 -19.75 -6.19 4.30
N ASP A 94 -20.51 -5.47 3.48
CA ASP A 94 -20.98 -4.11 3.75
C ASP A 94 -21.65 -3.98 5.12
N ALA A 95 -22.48 -4.96 5.49
CA ALA A 95 -23.19 -5.00 6.78
C ALA A 95 -22.27 -5.12 8.00
N ARG A 96 -21.02 -5.51 7.79
CA ARG A 96 -20.01 -5.65 8.85
C ARG A 96 -19.12 -4.43 9.01
N ILE A 97 -19.24 -3.41 8.12
CA ILE A 97 -18.42 -2.21 8.15
C ILE A 97 -19.07 -1.14 9.03
N ARG A 98 -18.29 -0.64 9.96
CA ARG A 98 -18.64 0.50 10.81
C ARG A 98 -17.84 1.69 10.35
N TYR A 99 -18.49 2.57 9.62
CA TYR A 99 -17.89 3.81 9.14
C TYR A 99 -17.76 4.83 10.26
N ARG A 100 -16.86 5.80 10.10
CA ARG A 100 -16.56 6.87 11.07
C ARG A 100 -16.17 6.29 12.44
N HIS A 101 -15.45 5.15 12.43
CA HIS A 101 -14.90 4.49 13.60
C HIS A 101 -13.38 4.47 13.49
N ARG A 102 -12.73 5.48 14.05
CA ARG A 102 -11.28 5.64 13.99
C ARG A 102 -10.62 5.04 15.22
N VAL A 103 -9.88 3.96 15.01
CA VAL A 103 -9.10 3.31 16.07
C VAL A 103 -7.93 4.18 16.49
N LYS A 104 -7.75 4.39 17.80
CA LYS A 104 -6.70 5.22 18.39
C LYS A 104 -5.72 4.41 19.23
N ARG A 105 -6.24 3.56 20.11
CA ARG A 105 -5.46 2.78 21.06
C ARG A 105 -5.95 1.33 21.07
N ALA A 106 -5.03 0.40 21.35
CA ALA A 106 -5.35 -0.98 21.62
C ALA A 106 -4.50 -1.49 22.79
N ALA A 107 -5.17 -2.01 23.80
CA ALA A 107 -4.54 -2.54 25.00
C ALA A 107 -4.79 -4.05 25.08
N TRP A 108 -3.73 -4.85 25.10
CA TRP A 108 -3.81 -6.27 25.34
C TRP A 108 -3.74 -6.58 26.83
N SER A 109 -4.63 -7.47 27.29
CA SER A 109 -4.58 -8.07 28.62
C SER A 109 -4.29 -9.56 28.49
N THR A 110 -3.13 -9.99 28.94
CA THR A 110 -2.76 -11.43 28.94
C THR A 110 -3.66 -12.27 29.86
N PRO A 111 -4.05 -11.79 31.07
CA PRO A 111 -5.00 -12.54 31.91
C PRO A 111 -6.36 -12.76 31.23
N ASP A 112 -6.86 -11.76 30.51
CA ASP A 112 -8.15 -11.83 29.82
C ASP A 112 -8.05 -12.41 28.42
N ALA A 113 -6.85 -12.55 27.88
CA ALA A 113 -6.53 -12.95 26.50
C ALA A 113 -7.35 -12.20 25.45
N ARG A 114 -7.41 -10.87 25.59
CA ARG A 114 -8.18 -9.99 24.69
C ARG A 114 -7.56 -8.61 24.52
N TRP A 115 -7.89 -8.00 23.41
CA TRP A 115 -7.67 -6.59 23.13
C TRP A 115 -8.87 -5.77 23.62
N THR A 116 -8.60 -4.63 24.24
CA THR A 116 -9.56 -3.51 24.40
C THR A 116 -9.12 -2.40 23.47
N VAL A 117 -10.00 -2.02 22.53
CA VAL A 117 -9.72 -1.07 21.47
C VAL A 117 -10.53 0.21 21.73
N GLU A 118 -9.81 1.33 21.85
CA GLU A 118 -10.40 2.65 21.95
C GLU A 118 -10.62 3.23 20.54
N VAL A 119 -11.84 3.67 20.32
CA VAL A 119 -12.32 4.11 19.00
C VAL A 119 -12.98 5.48 19.10
N GLU A 120 -12.56 6.44 18.29
CA GLU A 120 -13.30 7.68 18.04
C GLU A 120 -14.44 7.40 17.06
N ARG A 121 -15.68 7.67 17.49
CA ARG A 121 -16.89 7.43 16.70
C ARG A 121 -17.55 8.74 16.27
N GLY A 122 -17.88 8.84 14.98
CA GLY A 122 -18.61 9.97 14.41
C GLY A 122 -17.83 11.28 14.39
N ASP A 123 -18.50 12.34 13.95
CA ASP A 123 -17.89 13.66 13.81
C ASP A 123 -17.64 14.33 15.17
N ALA A 124 -18.43 13.98 16.19
CA ALA A 124 -18.26 14.44 17.55
C ALA A 124 -17.09 13.78 18.30
N SER A 125 -16.39 12.83 17.64
CA SER A 125 -15.26 12.07 18.22
C SER A 125 -15.59 11.42 19.56
N GLU A 126 -16.81 10.84 19.67
CA GLU A 126 -17.22 10.10 20.86
C GLU A 126 -16.30 8.90 21.08
N THR A 127 -15.70 8.79 22.26
CA THR A 127 -14.85 7.65 22.59
C THR A 127 -15.69 6.45 22.99
N VAL A 128 -15.54 5.35 22.24
CA VAL A 128 -16.17 4.05 22.55
C VAL A 128 -15.08 2.98 22.67
N HIS A 129 -15.39 1.92 23.44
CA HIS A 129 -14.48 0.80 23.62
C HIS A 129 -15.12 -0.47 23.06
N ILE A 130 -14.34 -1.20 22.26
CA ILE A 130 -14.69 -2.48 21.66
C ILE A 130 -13.64 -3.49 22.07
N SER A 131 -14.02 -4.72 22.39
CA SER A 131 -13.06 -5.78 22.69
C SER A 131 -12.99 -6.82 21.58
N CYS A 132 -11.82 -7.45 21.42
CA CYS A 132 -11.68 -8.57 20.49
C CYS A 132 -10.61 -9.57 20.95
N ASN A 133 -10.72 -10.82 20.47
CA ASN A 133 -9.68 -11.82 20.70
C ASN A 133 -8.49 -11.68 19.75
N PHE A 134 -8.73 -11.21 18.53
CA PHE A 134 -7.69 -11.01 17.52
C PHE A 134 -7.87 -9.68 16.78
N LEU A 135 -6.79 -8.89 16.68
CA LEU A 135 -6.79 -7.61 16.01
C LEU A 135 -6.11 -7.72 14.65
N PHE A 136 -6.81 -7.45 13.56
CA PHE A 136 -6.29 -7.56 12.20
C PHE A 136 -6.20 -6.18 11.55
N MET A 137 -5.00 -5.61 11.49
CA MET A 137 -4.73 -4.28 10.96
C MET A 137 -4.65 -4.30 9.43
N CYS A 138 -5.65 -3.74 8.78
CA CYS A 138 -5.74 -3.56 7.32
C CYS A 138 -5.75 -2.06 6.94
N SER A 139 -5.15 -1.23 7.77
CA SER A 139 -5.16 0.23 7.70
C SER A 139 -4.27 0.82 6.58
N GLY A 140 -3.57 -0.03 5.81
CA GLY A 140 -2.56 0.44 4.86
C GLY A 140 -1.33 1.04 5.55
N TYR A 141 -0.59 1.87 4.83
CA TYR A 141 0.65 2.49 5.34
C TYR A 141 0.81 3.96 4.97
N TYR A 142 -0.22 4.59 4.41
CA TYR A 142 -0.22 6.01 4.13
C TYR A 142 -0.91 6.79 5.26
N ARG A 143 -0.32 7.94 5.61
CA ARG A 143 -0.99 8.91 6.45
C ARG A 143 -2.06 9.63 5.63
N TYR A 144 -3.33 9.46 5.99
CA TYR A 144 -4.44 10.01 5.21
C TYR A 144 -4.63 11.51 5.42
N ALA A 145 -4.19 12.06 6.54
CA ALA A 145 -4.39 13.47 6.86
C ALA A 145 -3.63 14.42 5.92
N ALA A 146 -2.43 14.05 5.48
CA ALA A 146 -1.63 14.88 4.58
C ALA A 146 -0.57 14.07 3.85
N GLY A 147 -0.24 14.48 2.61
CA GLY A 147 0.94 14.05 1.89
C GLY A 147 2.20 14.78 2.37
N TYR A 148 3.30 14.54 1.68
CA TYR A 148 4.58 15.20 1.99
C TYR A 148 4.85 16.33 1.00
N THR A 149 4.87 17.56 1.49
CA THR A 149 5.38 18.73 0.75
C THR A 149 6.59 19.26 1.49
N PRO A 150 7.78 19.35 0.86
CA PRO A 150 8.94 20.02 1.44
C PRO A 150 8.63 21.48 1.76
N ALA A 151 9.37 22.06 2.70
CA ALA A 151 9.38 23.50 2.86
C ALA A 151 10.11 24.11 1.64
N PHE A 152 9.34 24.73 0.76
CA PHE A 152 9.89 25.46 -0.38
C PHE A 152 10.01 26.94 -0.02
N GLU A 153 11.16 27.53 -0.33
CA GLU A 153 11.39 28.95 -0.10
C GLU A 153 10.43 29.79 -0.95
N GLY A 154 9.76 30.76 -0.32
CA GLY A 154 8.86 31.69 -0.98
C GLY A 154 7.52 31.12 -1.44
N ILE A 155 7.13 29.92 -1.00
CA ILE A 155 5.87 29.31 -1.41
C ILE A 155 4.64 30.20 -1.15
N GLU A 156 4.71 31.00 -0.11
CA GLU A 156 3.67 31.97 0.28
C GLU A 156 3.56 33.16 -0.68
N ARG A 157 4.56 33.41 -1.53
CA ARG A 157 4.54 34.51 -2.52
C ARG A 157 3.72 34.16 -3.76
N PHE A 158 3.57 32.87 -4.03
CA PHE A 158 2.89 32.41 -5.23
C PHE A 158 1.42 32.78 -5.19
N LYS A 159 0.96 33.55 -6.19
CA LYS A 159 -0.43 34.04 -6.28
C LYS A 159 -1.40 33.02 -6.86
N GLY A 160 -0.88 32.00 -7.53
CA GLY A 160 -1.67 30.87 -8.03
C GLY A 160 -1.98 29.86 -6.93
N ARG A 161 -2.52 28.72 -7.32
CA ARG A 161 -2.89 27.65 -6.37
C ARG A 161 -1.76 26.61 -6.26
N VAL A 162 -1.44 26.21 -5.02
CA VAL A 162 -0.55 25.06 -4.76
C VAL A 162 -1.40 23.91 -4.19
N VAL A 163 -1.28 22.72 -4.78
CA VAL A 163 -2.10 21.55 -4.42
C VAL A 163 -1.22 20.32 -4.25
N HIS A 164 -1.45 19.57 -3.17
CA HIS A 164 -0.93 18.20 -3.07
C HIS A 164 -1.95 17.20 -3.68
N PRO A 165 -1.53 16.19 -4.50
CA PRO A 165 -2.46 15.26 -5.16
C PRO A 165 -3.38 14.49 -4.20
N GLN A 166 -2.97 14.26 -2.95
CA GLN A 166 -3.80 13.62 -1.95
C GLN A 166 -5.02 14.47 -1.54
N GLN A 167 -4.94 15.79 -1.76
CA GLN A 167 -5.98 16.76 -1.42
C GLN A 167 -6.68 17.31 -2.67
N TRP A 168 -6.71 16.53 -3.74
CA TRP A 168 -7.34 16.94 -5.00
C TRP A 168 -8.86 16.97 -4.84
N GLY A 169 -9.44 18.17 -4.81
CA GLY A 169 -10.88 18.40 -4.72
C GLY A 169 -11.53 18.64 -6.08
N ALA A 170 -12.86 18.60 -6.11
CA ALA A 170 -13.64 18.92 -7.32
C ALA A 170 -13.56 20.40 -7.71
N ASP A 171 -13.11 21.27 -6.81
CA ASP A 171 -12.91 22.70 -6.97
C ASP A 171 -11.60 23.07 -7.69
N ILE A 172 -10.78 22.08 -8.05
CA ILE A 172 -9.50 22.32 -8.72
C ILE A 172 -9.72 22.26 -10.22
N ASP A 173 -9.82 23.45 -10.83
CA ASP A 173 -9.81 23.58 -12.28
C ASP A 173 -8.36 23.74 -12.77
N HIS A 174 -8.05 23.08 -13.88
CA HIS A 174 -6.76 23.15 -14.57
C HIS A 174 -6.92 23.37 -16.08
N ALA A 175 -8.14 23.50 -16.57
CA ALA A 175 -8.41 23.71 -17.99
C ALA A 175 -7.83 25.06 -18.44
N GLY A 176 -7.11 25.05 -19.55
CA GLY A 176 -6.47 26.24 -20.12
C GLY A 176 -5.33 26.83 -19.27
N GLN A 177 -4.95 26.21 -18.15
CA GLN A 177 -3.91 26.70 -17.23
C GLN A 177 -2.52 26.14 -17.58
N ARG A 178 -1.48 26.92 -17.25
CA ARG A 178 -0.10 26.43 -17.20
C ARG A 178 0.12 25.72 -15.88
N VAL A 179 0.36 24.42 -15.93
CA VAL A 179 0.49 23.59 -14.74
C VAL A 179 1.93 23.13 -14.55
N VAL A 180 2.50 23.32 -13.37
CA VAL A 180 3.80 22.73 -13.00
C VAL A 180 3.56 21.59 -11.99
N VAL A 181 3.96 20.38 -12.36
CA VAL A 181 3.92 19.20 -11.49
C VAL A 181 5.31 18.94 -10.94
N ILE A 182 5.51 19.18 -9.65
CA ILE A 182 6.80 18.98 -8.96
C ILE A 182 6.92 17.52 -8.53
N GLY A 183 7.80 16.77 -9.17
CA GLY A 183 8.07 15.36 -8.90
C GLY A 183 8.25 14.54 -10.17
N SER A 184 8.78 13.32 -10.02
CA SER A 184 8.98 12.35 -11.11
C SER A 184 8.50 10.94 -10.76
N GLY A 185 7.85 10.76 -9.60
CA GLY A 185 7.34 9.47 -9.16
C GLY A 185 6.03 9.06 -9.84
N ALA A 186 5.46 7.92 -9.41
CA ALA A 186 4.24 7.36 -9.99
C ALA A 186 3.08 8.36 -10.09
N THR A 187 2.92 9.24 -9.09
CA THR A 187 1.88 10.27 -9.10
C THR A 187 2.13 11.31 -10.21
N ALA A 188 3.36 11.79 -10.36
CA ALA A 188 3.69 12.79 -11.39
C ALA A 188 3.49 12.23 -12.80
N VAL A 189 4.03 11.04 -13.09
CA VAL A 189 3.89 10.41 -14.43
C VAL A 189 2.46 10.02 -14.76
N THR A 190 1.58 9.95 -13.76
CA THR A 190 0.14 9.73 -13.92
C THR A 190 -0.62 11.04 -14.17
N LEU A 191 -0.30 12.08 -13.39
CA LEU A 191 -0.95 13.39 -13.49
C LEU A 191 -0.64 14.10 -14.80
N VAL A 192 0.63 14.12 -15.21
CA VAL A 192 1.09 14.90 -16.38
C VAL A 192 0.27 14.58 -17.63
N PRO A 193 0.15 13.33 -18.11
CA PRO A 193 -0.64 13.04 -19.30
C PRO A 193 -2.14 13.28 -19.10
N ALA A 194 -2.65 13.15 -17.89
CA ALA A 194 -4.06 13.40 -17.60
C ALA A 194 -4.40 14.89 -17.66
N LEU A 195 -3.59 15.73 -17.03
CA LEU A 195 -3.74 17.20 -17.04
C LEU A 195 -3.52 17.79 -18.44
N ALA A 196 -2.54 17.26 -19.18
CA ALA A 196 -2.20 17.71 -20.53
C ALA A 196 -3.32 17.53 -21.56
N LYS A 197 -4.45 16.89 -21.20
CA LYS A 197 -5.62 16.78 -22.08
C LYS A 197 -6.38 18.10 -22.19
N THR A 198 -6.39 18.91 -21.13
CA THR A 198 -7.20 20.12 -21.01
C THR A 198 -6.43 21.35 -20.56
N ALA A 199 -5.28 21.20 -19.90
CA ALA A 199 -4.38 22.30 -19.53
C ALA A 199 -3.79 22.96 -20.80
N ALA A 200 -3.40 24.22 -20.71
CA ALA A 200 -2.67 24.91 -21.78
C ALA A 200 -1.29 24.28 -22.00
N HIS A 201 -0.58 23.96 -20.92
CA HIS A 201 0.66 23.22 -20.95
C HIS A 201 0.95 22.63 -19.56
N VAL A 202 1.59 21.45 -19.52
CA VAL A 202 2.01 20.81 -18.26
C VAL A 202 3.52 20.64 -18.24
N THR A 203 4.19 21.23 -17.26
CA THR A 203 5.62 21.01 -17.03
C THR A 203 5.85 20.04 -15.89
N MET A 204 6.47 18.88 -16.16
CA MET A 204 6.97 17.99 -15.12
C MET A 204 8.33 18.47 -14.64
N LEU A 205 8.37 19.07 -13.46
CA LEU A 205 9.62 19.55 -12.85
C LEU A 205 10.18 18.51 -11.89
N GLN A 206 11.37 18.02 -12.16
CA GLN A 206 12.02 17.00 -11.36
C GLN A 206 13.45 17.38 -10.95
N ARG A 207 13.82 17.06 -9.73
CA ARG A 207 15.21 17.22 -9.24
C ARG A 207 16.16 16.16 -9.83
N SER A 208 15.63 14.96 -10.01
CA SER A 208 16.33 13.80 -10.57
C SER A 208 15.34 12.91 -11.33
N PRO A 209 15.78 12.29 -12.43
CA PRO A 209 14.95 11.37 -13.19
C PRO A 209 14.54 10.13 -12.41
N THR A 210 13.46 9.51 -12.89
CA THR A 210 12.95 8.20 -12.46
C THR A 210 12.91 7.27 -13.67
N TYR A 211 13.06 5.95 -13.47
CA TYR A 211 12.82 4.98 -14.52
C TYR A 211 11.35 4.91 -14.88
N VAL A 212 11.05 5.07 -16.16
CA VAL A 212 9.69 5.02 -16.71
C VAL A 212 9.59 3.89 -17.72
N VAL A 213 8.55 3.07 -17.62
CA VAL A 213 8.32 1.92 -18.48
C VAL A 213 6.94 2.02 -19.11
N ALA A 214 6.87 2.04 -20.44
CA ALA A 214 5.61 1.95 -21.16
C ALA A 214 5.15 0.48 -21.25
N ARG A 215 3.85 0.25 -21.05
CA ARG A 215 3.21 -1.05 -21.26
C ARG A 215 1.80 -0.85 -21.80
N PRO A 216 1.29 -1.76 -22.63
CA PRO A 216 -0.11 -1.73 -23.04
C PRO A 216 -1.04 -1.74 -21.84
N SER A 217 -2.08 -0.91 -21.89
CA SER A 217 -3.14 -0.89 -20.86
C SER A 217 -3.99 -2.16 -20.90
N GLU A 218 -4.16 -2.76 -22.08
CA GLU A 218 -4.86 -4.02 -22.27
C GLU A 218 -3.88 -5.19 -22.47
N ASP A 219 -4.31 -6.36 -22.04
CA ASP A 219 -3.57 -7.62 -22.24
C ASP A 219 -4.30 -8.46 -23.29
N ALA A 220 -3.81 -8.43 -24.54
CA ALA A 220 -4.41 -9.17 -25.66
C ALA A 220 -4.47 -10.69 -25.40
N MET A 221 -3.43 -11.26 -24.75
CA MET A 221 -3.40 -12.68 -24.42
C MET A 221 -4.44 -13.02 -23.35
N ALA A 222 -4.51 -12.24 -22.28
CA ALA A 222 -5.52 -12.42 -21.23
C ALA A 222 -6.94 -12.26 -21.78
N ASN A 223 -7.16 -11.28 -22.65
CA ASN A 223 -8.44 -11.06 -23.30
C ASN A 223 -8.82 -12.25 -24.21
N ARG A 224 -7.84 -12.86 -24.91
CA ARG A 224 -8.04 -14.08 -25.70
C ARG A 224 -8.35 -15.29 -24.82
N LEU A 225 -7.59 -15.50 -23.74
CA LEU A 225 -7.84 -16.61 -22.81
C LEU A 225 -9.23 -16.54 -22.19
N ARG A 226 -9.72 -15.35 -21.83
CA ARG A 226 -11.08 -15.18 -21.28
C ARG A 226 -12.20 -15.53 -22.27
N ARG A 227 -11.96 -15.44 -23.57
CA ARG A 227 -12.92 -15.85 -24.60
C ARG A 227 -12.94 -17.36 -24.82
N LEU A 228 -11.84 -18.06 -24.52
CA LEU A 228 -11.65 -19.46 -24.82
C LEU A 228 -11.83 -20.37 -23.59
N LEU A 229 -11.61 -19.86 -22.38
CA LEU A 229 -11.59 -20.63 -21.15
C LEU A 229 -12.59 -20.08 -20.11
N PRO A 230 -13.06 -20.91 -19.16
CA PRO A 230 -13.82 -20.43 -18.01
C PRO A 230 -13.07 -19.31 -17.28
N ALA A 231 -13.79 -18.28 -16.86
CA ALA A 231 -13.21 -17.03 -16.31
C ALA A 231 -12.18 -17.27 -15.20
N ARG A 232 -12.46 -18.19 -14.26
CA ARG A 232 -11.53 -18.52 -13.17
C ARG A 232 -10.23 -19.14 -13.66
N LEU A 233 -10.29 -20.01 -14.67
CA LEU A 233 -9.11 -20.67 -15.22
C LEU A 233 -8.25 -19.68 -16.02
N ALA A 234 -8.89 -18.88 -16.90
CA ALA A 234 -8.22 -17.82 -17.64
C ALA A 234 -7.52 -16.82 -16.70
N TYR A 235 -8.21 -16.43 -15.62
CA TYR A 235 -7.66 -15.53 -14.61
C TYR A 235 -6.46 -16.14 -13.87
N ALA A 236 -6.57 -17.41 -13.45
CA ALA A 236 -5.48 -18.10 -12.76
C ALA A 236 -4.23 -18.23 -13.63
N ILE A 237 -4.39 -18.62 -14.90
CA ILE A 237 -3.28 -18.72 -15.86
C ILE A 237 -2.62 -17.35 -16.04
N THR A 238 -3.41 -16.31 -16.31
CA THR A 238 -2.88 -14.97 -16.53
C THR A 238 -2.19 -14.43 -15.25
N ARG A 239 -2.79 -14.65 -14.08
CA ARG A 239 -2.21 -14.24 -12.78
C ARG A 239 -0.83 -14.86 -12.58
N TRP A 240 -0.69 -16.18 -12.77
CA TRP A 240 0.58 -16.87 -12.64
C TRP A 240 1.62 -16.40 -13.67
N GLN A 241 1.20 -16.22 -14.93
CA GLN A 241 2.06 -15.65 -15.95
C GLN A 241 2.60 -14.29 -15.54
N ARG A 242 1.74 -13.38 -15.01
CA ARG A 242 2.14 -12.04 -14.56
C ARG A 242 3.06 -12.10 -13.34
N VAL A 243 2.79 -12.99 -12.39
CA VAL A 243 3.69 -13.24 -11.26
C VAL A 243 5.08 -13.68 -11.73
N LEU A 244 5.16 -14.66 -12.60
CA LEU A 244 6.44 -15.19 -13.09
C LEU A 244 7.22 -14.17 -13.92
N LEU A 245 6.55 -13.42 -14.80
CA LEU A 245 7.17 -12.35 -15.57
C LEU A 245 7.68 -11.21 -14.65
N GLY A 246 6.89 -10.85 -13.63
CA GLY A 246 7.27 -9.85 -12.64
C GLY A 246 8.52 -10.29 -11.84
N LEU A 247 8.54 -11.53 -11.37
CA LEU A 247 9.70 -12.11 -10.67
C LEU A 247 10.94 -12.18 -11.57
N TYR A 248 10.76 -12.60 -12.82
CA TYR A 248 11.85 -12.62 -13.79
C TYR A 248 12.45 -11.24 -14.01
N PHE A 249 11.59 -10.24 -14.27
CA PHE A 249 12.03 -8.88 -14.53
C PHE A 249 12.68 -8.22 -13.28
N PHE A 250 12.12 -8.45 -12.11
CA PHE A 250 12.73 -8.01 -10.86
C PHE A 250 14.14 -8.61 -10.65
N ASN A 251 14.27 -9.93 -10.84
CA ASN A 251 15.56 -10.62 -10.74
C ASN A 251 16.57 -10.12 -11.80
N LEU A 252 16.11 -9.83 -13.02
CA LEU A 252 16.94 -9.21 -14.06
C LEU A 252 17.47 -7.84 -13.59
N CYS A 253 16.60 -7.00 -13.06
CA CYS A 253 16.98 -5.68 -12.54
C CYS A 253 18.01 -5.77 -11.40
N ARG A 254 17.85 -6.75 -10.49
CA ARG A 254 18.76 -6.91 -9.34
C ARG A 254 20.09 -7.60 -9.68
N ARG A 255 20.08 -8.57 -10.61
CA ARG A 255 21.26 -9.38 -10.95
C ARG A 255 22.06 -8.81 -12.15
N GLN A 256 21.37 -8.15 -13.08
CA GLN A 256 21.96 -7.56 -14.30
C GLN A 256 21.47 -6.12 -14.48
N PRO A 257 21.78 -5.20 -13.53
CA PRO A 257 21.22 -3.85 -13.55
C PRO A 257 21.58 -3.05 -14.79
N ALA A 258 22.79 -3.20 -15.31
CA ALA A 258 23.23 -2.52 -16.53
C ALA A 258 22.38 -2.93 -17.76
N ARG A 259 22.10 -4.23 -17.91
CA ARG A 259 21.25 -4.75 -18.99
C ARG A 259 19.81 -4.27 -18.85
N ALA A 260 19.24 -4.35 -17.65
CA ALA A 260 17.89 -3.86 -17.39
C ALA A 260 17.78 -2.35 -17.67
N ARG A 261 18.77 -1.56 -17.25
CA ARG A 261 18.86 -0.12 -17.54
C ARG A 261 18.86 0.16 -19.04
N GLN A 262 19.69 -0.56 -19.81
CA GLN A 262 19.74 -0.41 -21.26
C GLN A 262 18.39 -0.71 -21.91
N MET A 263 17.72 -1.81 -21.51
CA MET A 263 16.41 -2.17 -22.03
C MET A 263 15.34 -1.10 -21.73
N ILE A 264 15.30 -0.59 -20.49
CA ILE A 264 14.34 0.45 -20.10
C ILE A 264 14.58 1.73 -20.90
N LEU A 265 15.84 2.20 -20.98
CA LEU A 265 16.18 3.42 -21.71
C LEU A 265 16.00 3.30 -23.22
N ALA A 266 16.21 2.11 -23.78
CA ALA A 266 15.90 1.86 -25.20
C ALA A 266 14.39 2.00 -25.47
N GLY A 267 13.55 1.51 -24.56
CA GLY A 267 12.09 1.71 -24.63
C GLY A 267 11.69 3.19 -24.58
N VAL A 268 12.30 3.98 -23.70
CA VAL A 268 12.05 5.43 -23.63
C VAL A 268 12.46 6.13 -24.92
N ARG A 269 13.65 5.83 -25.46
CA ARG A 269 14.12 6.39 -26.74
C ARG A 269 13.22 6.03 -27.91
N ALA A 270 12.68 4.81 -27.93
CA ALA A 270 11.76 4.38 -28.98
C ALA A 270 10.47 5.20 -28.99
N HIS A 271 10.01 5.66 -27.83
CA HIS A 271 8.81 6.50 -27.73
C HIS A 271 9.08 7.98 -28.01
N LEU A 272 10.19 8.54 -27.54
CA LEU A 272 10.47 9.99 -27.62
C LEU A 272 11.25 10.39 -28.88
N GLY A 273 11.87 9.42 -29.55
CA GLY A 273 12.70 9.68 -30.74
C GLY A 273 14.13 10.17 -30.44
N PRO A 274 14.98 10.28 -31.48
CA PRO A 274 16.41 10.53 -31.34
C PRO A 274 16.75 11.98 -30.92
N GLY A 275 15.85 12.93 -31.11
CA GLY A 275 16.05 14.35 -30.78
C GLY A 275 15.80 14.71 -29.31
N TYR A 276 15.29 13.79 -28.50
CA TYR A 276 14.98 14.06 -27.10
C TYR A 276 16.13 13.70 -26.16
N ASP A 277 16.45 14.59 -25.21
CA ASP A 277 17.53 14.36 -24.24
C ASP A 277 17.13 13.38 -23.13
N VAL A 278 17.08 12.09 -23.50
CA VAL A 278 16.78 10.98 -22.57
C VAL A 278 17.84 10.88 -21.48
N ALA A 279 19.10 11.26 -21.77
CA ALA A 279 20.19 11.21 -20.81
C ALA A 279 19.91 12.14 -19.62
N ARG A 280 19.44 13.35 -19.88
CA ARG A 280 19.11 14.35 -18.86
C ARG A 280 17.81 14.06 -18.13
N HIS A 281 16.76 13.67 -18.86
CA HIS A 281 15.39 13.69 -18.34
C HIS A 281 14.87 12.33 -17.89
N PHE A 282 15.45 11.20 -18.36
CA PHE A 282 14.94 9.85 -18.07
C PHE A 282 16.02 8.85 -17.65
N THR A 283 17.25 9.32 -17.34
CA THR A 283 18.34 8.44 -16.94
C THR A 283 18.70 8.65 -15.46
N PRO A 284 18.13 7.82 -14.54
CA PRO A 284 18.42 7.89 -13.11
C PRO A 284 19.88 7.53 -12.80
N ARG A 285 20.37 8.03 -11.66
CA ARG A 285 21.72 7.69 -11.13
C ARG A 285 21.76 6.37 -10.37
N TYR A 286 20.58 5.85 -9.98
CA TYR A 286 20.41 4.60 -9.24
C TYR A 286 20.06 3.45 -10.20
N ASN A 287 20.16 2.19 -9.71
CA ASN A 287 19.84 1.02 -10.53
C ASN A 287 18.33 0.74 -10.55
N PRO A 288 17.83 0.07 -11.62
CA PRO A 288 16.42 -0.36 -11.66
C PRO A 288 16.03 -1.19 -10.43
N TRP A 289 14.86 -0.87 -9.85
CA TRP A 289 14.33 -1.47 -8.61
C TRP A 289 15.10 -1.15 -7.30
N GLU A 290 16.05 -0.23 -7.29
CA GLU A 290 16.46 0.43 -6.04
C GLU A 290 15.40 1.44 -5.58
N GLN A 291 14.66 1.99 -6.55
CA GLN A 291 13.43 2.74 -6.36
C GLN A 291 12.35 2.18 -7.30
N ARG A 292 11.10 2.55 -7.07
CA ARG A 292 9.99 2.06 -7.89
C ARG A 292 10.14 2.48 -9.35
N LEU A 293 9.88 1.54 -10.26
CA LEU A 293 9.72 1.85 -11.68
C LEU A 293 8.34 2.44 -11.91
N CYS A 294 8.27 3.56 -12.61
CA CYS A 294 7.00 4.21 -12.94
C CYS A 294 6.42 3.61 -14.23
N LEU A 295 5.16 3.19 -14.17
CA LEU A 295 4.45 2.62 -15.30
C LEU A 295 3.62 3.69 -16.01
N VAL A 296 3.74 3.78 -17.34
CA VAL A 296 2.92 4.63 -18.20
C VAL A 296 2.17 3.75 -19.22
N PRO A 297 0.86 3.53 -19.01
CA PRO A 297 0.04 2.73 -19.92
C PRO A 297 0.01 3.37 -21.31
N ASP A 298 0.17 2.54 -22.32
CA ASP A 298 0.16 2.93 -23.74
C ASP A 298 1.17 4.04 -24.11
N GLY A 299 2.10 4.36 -23.20
CA GLY A 299 3.06 5.44 -23.40
C GLY A 299 2.48 6.85 -23.29
N ASP A 300 1.37 7.04 -22.62
CA ASP A 300 0.58 8.28 -22.55
C ASP A 300 1.40 9.52 -22.16
N LEU A 301 2.38 9.38 -21.25
CA LEU A 301 3.30 10.46 -20.89
C LEU A 301 4.16 10.88 -22.11
N PHE A 302 4.66 9.91 -22.83
CA PHE A 302 5.52 10.17 -24.01
C PHE A 302 4.72 10.78 -25.15
N GLU A 303 3.48 10.35 -25.33
CA GLU A 303 2.54 10.98 -26.30
C GLU A 303 2.26 12.44 -25.95
N ALA A 304 2.04 12.76 -24.68
CA ALA A 304 1.81 14.13 -24.24
C ALA A 304 3.04 15.03 -24.52
N ILE A 305 4.25 14.49 -24.31
CA ILE A 305 5.53 15.18 -24.58
C ILE A 305 5.72 15.38 -26.10
N ASN A 306 5.54 14.34 -26.92
CA ASN A 306 5.69 14.42 -28.36
C ASN A 306 4.69 15.35 -29.02
N ALA A 307 3.48 15.45 -28.45
CA ALA A 307 2.44 16.38 -28.90
C ALA A 307 2.69 17.84 -28.45
N GLY A 308 3.77 18.13 -27.75
CA GLY A 308 4.08 19.45 -27.21
C GLY A 308 3.17 19.95 -26.10
N ARG A 309 2.26 19.08 -25.58
CA ARG A 309 1.34 19.41 -24.50
C ARG A 309 1.94 19.28 -23.12
N ALA A 310 3.05 18.55 -23.02
CA ALA A 310 3.82 18.42 -21.78
C ALA A 310 5.30 18.58 -22.06
N SER A 311 6.05 19.01 -21.05
CA SER A 311 7.51 19.09 -21.07
C SER A 311 8.11 18.58 -19.78
N VAL A 312 9.39 18.19 -19.81
CA VAL A 312 10.13 17.75 -18.62
C VAL A 312 11.28 18.72 -18.39
N VAL A 313 11.35 19.25 -17.19
CA VAL A 313 12.47 20.08 -16.72
C VAL A 313 13.18 19.35 -15.58
N THR A 314 14.49 19.14 -15.74
CA THR A 314 15.33 18.51 -14.70
C THR A 314 16.22 19.56 -14.09
N ASP A 315 15.79 20.10 -12.94
CA ASP A 315 16.46 21.16 -12.21
C ASP A 315 16.02 21.20 -10.74
N ARG A 316 16.67 22.04 -9.93
CA ARG A 316 16.29 22.32 -8.54
C ARG A 316 15.48 23.61 -8.47
N ILE A 317 14.48 23.63 -7.61
CA ILE A 317 13.77 24.86 -7.25
C ILE A 317 14.69 25.66 -6.34
N GLU A 318 14.92 26.92 -6.70
CA GLU A 318 15.59 27.90 -5.85
C GLU A 318 14.55 28.57 -4.94
N THR A 319 13.53 29.18 -5.51
CA THR A 319 12.45 29.82 -4.76
C THR A 319 11.16 29.88 -5.57
N PHE A 320 10.04 30.02 -4.88
CA PHE A 320 8.76 30.40 -5.51
C PHE A 320 8.71 31.90 -5.73
N THR A 321 8.12 32.30 -6.85
CA THR A 321 7.84 33.69 -7.21
C THR A 321 6.35 33.95 -7.22
N GLU A 322 5.93 35.18 -7.41
CA GLU A 322 4.50 35.51 -7.52
C GLU A 322 3.78 34.79 -8.68
N THR A 323 4.49 34.48 -9.77
CA THR A 323 3.94 33.92 -11.01
C THR A 323 4.41 32.49 -11.32
N GLY A 324 5.20 31.86 -10.46
CA GLY A 324 5.74 30.53 -10.72
C GLY A 324 6.97 30.18 -9.90
N LEU A 325 7.99 29.64 -10.55
CA LEU A 325 9.20 29.12 -9.92
C LEU A 325 10.47 29.71 -10.54
N GLN A 326 11.42 30.10 -9.69
CA GLN A 326 12.81 30.35 -10.06
C GLN A 326 13.61 29.07 -9.87
N LEU A 327 14.38 28.65 -10.85
CA LEU A 327 15.20 27.44 -10.79
C LEU A 327 16.69 27.79 -10.55
N ALA A 328 17.43 26.84 -10.00
CA ALA A 328 18.85 27.00 -9.69
C ALA A 328 19.74 27.28 -10.93
N SER A 329 19.30 26.90 -12.12
CA SER A 329 19.95 27.24 -13.39
C SER A 329 19.75 28.70 -13.81
N GLY A 330 18.93 29.48 -13.10
CA GLY A 330 18.49 30.81 -13.52
C GLY A 330 17.25 30.83 -14.40
N ALA A 331 16.75 29.66 -14.83
CA ALA A 331 15.51 29.57 -15.62
C ALA A 331 14.27 29.87 -14.76
N ARG A 332 13.20 30.37 -15.38
CA ARG A 332 11.92 30.62 -14.76
C ARG A 332 10.84 29.73 -15.36
N LEU A 333 9.95 29.23 -14.54
CA LEU A 333 8.74 28.50 -14.94
C LEU A 333 7.53 29.26 -14.45
N ASP A 334 6.80 29.85 -15.37
CA ASP A 334 5.50 30.44 -15.05
C ASP A 334 4.46 29.35 -14.86
N ALA A 335 3.59 29.54 -13.90
CA ALA A 335 2.52 28.61 -13.56
C ALA A 335 1.28 29.35 -13.06
N ASP A 336 0.12 28.80 -13.35
CA ASP A 336 -1.15 29.23 -12.78
C ASP A 336 -1.58 28.26 -11.67
N LEU A 337 -1.17 26.98 -11.81
CA LEU A 337 -1.36 25.90 -10.83
C LEU A 337 -0.03 25.15 -10.61
N ILE A 338 0.34 24.96 -9.36
CA ILE A 338 1.50 24.13 -8.97
C ILE A 338 1.01 22.90 -8.19
N VAL A 339 1.41 21.69 -8.64
CA VAL A 339 1.05 20.43 -8.02
C VAL A 339 2.28 19.82 -7.37
N THR A 340 2.24 19.66 -6.04
CA THR A 340 3.37 19.09 -5.27
C THR A 340 3.26 17.56 -5.19
N ALA A 341 3.62 16.88 -6.30
CA ALA A 341 3.70 15.42 -6.36
C ALA A 341 4.98 14.88 -5.70
N THR A 342 5.32 15.42 -4.53
CA THR A 342 6.60 15.27 -3.83
C THR A 342 6.64 14.08 -2.86
N GLY A 343 5.60 13.28 -2.86
CA GLY A 343 5.52 12.00 -2.14
C GLY A 343 4.51 11.99 -1.00
N LEU A 344 4.51 10.88 -0.28
CA LEU A 344 3.55 10.59 0.78
C LEU A 344 4.25 10.57 2.13
N GLN A 345 3.48 10.70 3.19
CA GLN A 345 3.89 10.38 4.55
C GLN A 345 3.43 8.96 4.88
N LEU A 346 4.33 8.17 5.47
CA LEU A 346 4.01 6.81 5.88
C LEU A 346 3.60 6.79 7.36
N GLN A 347 2.75 5.83 7.69
CA GLN A 347 2.24 5.62 9.04
C GLN A 347 2.06 4.11 9.27
N VAL A 348 2.71 3.58 10.28
CA VAL A 348 2.63 2.16 10.63
C VAL A 348 1.35 1.91 11.41
N LEU A 349 0.65 0.81 11.12
CA LEU A 349 -0.58 0.37 11.79
C LEU A 349 -1.66 1.47 11.92
N GLY A 350 -1.73 2.39 10.93
CA GLY A 350 -2.67 3.50 10.98
C GLY A 350 -2.43 4.51 12.11
N GLY A 351 -1.27 4.45 12.76
CA GLY A 351 -0.93 5.29 13.91
C GLY A 351 -1.52 4.81 15.23
N LEU A 352 -1.86 3.53 15.30
CA LEU A 352 -2.38 2.89 16.51
C LEU A 352 -1.35 2.92 17.65
N GLU A 353 -1.75 3.40 18.82
CA GLU A 353 -1.01 3.26 20.06
C GLU A 353 -1.29 1.88 20.66
N ILE A 354 -0.25 1.11 20.95
CA ILE A 354 -0.37 -0.28 21.40
C ILE A 354 0.22 -0.42 22.81
N THR A 355 -0.49 -1.11 23.68
CA THR A 355 0.05 -1.56 24.97
C THR A 355 -0.17 -3.07 25.15
N VAL A 356 0.78 -3.73 25.81
CA VAL A 356 0.67 -5.15 26.22
C VAL A 356 0.88 -5.19 27.73
N ASP A 357 -0.14 -5.61 28.48
CA ASP A 357 -0.13 -5.65 29.94
C ASP A 357 0.32 -4.31 30.57
N GLY A 358 -0.15 -3.20 30.00
CA GLY A 358 0.18 -1.84 30.42
C GLY A 358 1.50 -1.29 29.90
N ALA A 359 2.37 -2.13 29.31
CA ALA A 359 3.63 -1.65 28.71
C ALA A 359 3.41 -1.15 27.29
N PRO A 360 3.87 0.06 26.92
CA PRO A 360 3.75 0.56 25.55
C PRO A 360 4.65 -0.23 24.59
N ILE A 361 4.15 -0.45 23.40
CA ILE A 361 4.87 -1.12 22.30
C ILE A 361 5.18 -0.10 21.22
N ASP A 362 6.46 0.09 20.92
CA ASP A 362 6.91 0.78 19.73
C ASP A 362 7.11 -0.25 18.59
N PRO A 363 6.31 -0.21 17.51
CA PRO A 363 6.48 -1.12 16.37
C PRO A 363 7.91 -1.10 15.79
N ALA A 364 8.60 0.03 15.83
CA ALA A 364 9.96 0.18 15.30
C ALA A 364 11.02 -0.63 16.08
N GLN A 365 10.71 -1.02 17.32
CA GLN A 365 11.58 -1.85 18.15
C GLN A 365 11.24 -3.34 18.05
N THR A 366 10.29 -3.72 17.20
CA THR A 366 9.86 -5.10 17.01
C THR A 366 10.49 -5.74 15.77
N LEU A 367 10.58 -7.06 15.78
CA LEU A 367 10.88 -7.86 14.60
C LEU A 367 9.58 -8.25 13.89
N ASN A 368 9.57 -8.18 12.57
CA ASN A 368 8.42 -8.53 11.76
C ASN A 368 8.43 -10.04 11.43
N TYR A 369 7.46 -10.78 11.97
CA TYR A 369 7.29 -12.20 11.74
C TYR A 369 6.47 -12.47 10.49
N LYS A 370 7.04 -13.18 9.51
CA LYS A 370 6.42 -13.57 8.24
C LYS A 370 5.82 -12.41 7.43
N GLY A 371 6.24 -11.17 7.72
CA GLY A 371 5.70 -9.97 7.06
C GLY A 371 4.35 -9.50 7.57
N MET A 372 3.86 -10.00 8.73
CA MET A 372 2.50 -9.71 9.19
C MET A 372 2.31 -9.58 10.70
N MET A 373 3.16 -10.16 11.53
CA MET A 373 3.03 -10.06 12.99
C MET A 373 4.30 -9.47 13.60
N TYR A 374 4.25 -9.10 14.86
CA TYR A 374 5.29 -8.33 15.55
C TYR A 374 5.79 -9.10 16.76
N SER A 375 7.12 -9.18 16.95
CA SER A 375 7.70 -9.88 18.09
C SER A 375 7.19 -9.32 19.42
N GLY A 376 6.74 -10.21 20.31
CA GLY A 376 6.21 -9.84 21.62
C GLY A 376 4.78 -9.29 21.64
N VAL A 377 4.12 -9.09 20.48
CA VAL A 377 2.76 -8.59 20.40
C VAL A 377 1.76 -9.73 20.19
N PRO A 378 0.86 -9.99 21.16
CA PRO A 378 -0.08 -11.08 21.09
C PRO A 378 -1.23 -10.82 20.12
N ASN A 379 -1.75 -11.84 19.45
CA ASN A 379 -3.02 -11.85 18.70
C ASN A 379 -3.23 -10.64 17.80
N LEU A 380 -2.16 -10.12 17.18
CA LEU A 380 -2.21 -9.01 16.26
C LEU A 380 -1.52 -9.39 14.96
N ALA A 381 -2.19 -9.20 13.84
CA ALA A 381 -1.59 -9.27 12.51
C ALA A 381 -1.84 -7.99 11.72
N SER A 382 -0.97 -7.69 10.77
CA SER A 382 -1.15 -6.59 9.83
C SER A 382 -1.03 -7.07 8.39
N SER A 383 -1.85 -6.50 7.50
CA SER A 383 -1.76 -6.75 6.07
C SER A 383 -0.89 -5.71 5.41
N PHE A 384 0.26 -6.15 4.88
CA PHE A 384 1.18 -5.32 4.13
C PHE A 384 1.59 -6.02 2.82
N GLY A 385 1.60 -5.29 1.71
CA GLY A 385 1.93 -5.82 0.39
C GLY A 385 3.42 -5.91 0.11
N TYR A 386 3.76 -6.28 -1.13
CA TYR A 386 5.14 -6.26 -1.62
C TYR A 386 5.56 -4.86 -2.07
N THR A 387 6.85 -4.55 -1.96
CA THR A 387 7.44 -3.36 -2.57
C THR A 387 7.74 -3.53 -4.05
N ASN A 388 7.86 -4.78 -4.52
CA ASN A 388 8.27 -5.16 -5.88
C ASN A 388 7.17 -5.89 -6.69
N ALA A 389 5.99 -6.05 -6.12
CA ALA A 389 4.85 -6.71 -6.76
C ALA A 389 3.53 -6.11 -6.28
N SER A 390 2.41 -6.59 -6.83
CA SER A 390 1.08 -6.12 -6.44
C SER A 390 0.77 -6.41 -4.98
N TRP A 391 0.10 -5.44 -4.35
CA TRP A 391 -0.25 -5.45 -2.93
C TRP A 391 -1.03 -6.69 -2.50
N THR A 392 -2.06 -7.05 -3.26
CA THR A 392 -3.00 -8.11 -2.92
C THR A 392 -2.38 -9.50 -2.92
N LEU A 393 -1.31 -9.72 -3.71
CA LEU A 393 -0.59 -10.98 -3.69
C LEU A 393 -0.14 -11.38 -2.28
N LYS A 394 0.40 -10.43 -1.50
CA LYS A 394 0.81 -10.70 -0.12
C LYS A 394 -0.38 -10.69 0.82
N CYS A 395 -1.35 -9.78 0.60
CA CYS A 395 -2.52 -9.66 1.47
C CYS A 395 -3.36 -10.94 1.47
N ASP A 396 -3.63 -11.55 0.30
CA ASP A 396 -4.33 -12.84 0.22
C ASP A 396 -3.62 -13.93 1.03
N LEU A 397 -2.30 -14.05 0.89
CA LEU A 397 -1.50 -15.02 1.65
C LEU A 397 -1.49 -14.74 3.16
N THR A 398 -1.46 -13.47 3.54
CA THR A 398 -1.58 -13.05 4.95
C THR A 398 -2.93 -13.45 5.51
N CYS A 399 -4.03 -13.20 4.79
CA CYS A 399 -5.38 -13.59 5.20
C CYS A 399 -5.52 -15.11 5.33
N GLU A 400 -5.00 -15.88 4.37
CA GLU A 400 -4.99 -17.35 4.43
C GLU A 400 -4.21 -17.85 5.66
N TYR A 401 -3.03 -17.27 5.95
CA TYR A 401 -2.24 -17.64 7.11
C TYR A 401 -2.97 -17.30 8.43
N VAL A 402 -3.56 -16.12 8.54
CA VAL A 402 -4.33 -15.70 9.72
C VAL A 402 -5.52 -16.64 9.95
N CYS A 403 -6.25 -17.03 8.91
CA CYS A 403 -7.33 -18.01 9.04
C CYS A 403 -6.81 -19.37 9.53
N ARG A 404 -5.69 -19.85 9.01
CA ARG A 404 -5.02 -21.09 9.48
C ARG A 404 -4.59 -20.99 10.94
N LEU A 405 -4.03 -19.85 11.34
CA LEU A 405 -3.62 -19.57 12.71
C LEU A 405 -4.81 -19.60 13.66
N LEU A 406 -5.90 -18.90 13.30
CA LEU A 406 -7.12 -18.88 14.11
C LEU A 406 -7.77 -20.27 14.25
N ASN A 407 -7.78 -21.07 13.18
CA ASN A 407 -8.28 -22.45 13.21
C ASN A 407 -7.38 -23.38 14.03
N HIS A 408 -6.06 -23.22 13.94
CA HIS A 408 -5.12 -23.94 14.81
C HIS A 408 -5.37 -23.61 16.28
N MET A 409 -5.51 -22.34 16.63
CA MET A 409 -5.81 -21.90 17.99
C MET A 409 -7.14 -22.51 18.49
N LYS A 410 -8.19 -22.50 17.66
CA LYS A 410 -9.48 -23.12 18.01
C LYS A 410 -9.34 -24.61 18.28
N THR A 411 -8.71 -25.36 17.37
CA THR A 411 -8.53 -26.81 17.48
C THR A 411 -7.78 -27.21 18.74
N HIS A 412 -6.78 -26.43 19.13
CA HIS A 412 -5.95 -26.71 20.31
C HIS A 412 -6.37 -25.94 21.56
N ARG A 413 -7.54 -25.25 21.53
CA ARG A 413 -8.07 -24.45 22.64
C ARG A 413 -7.07 -23.42 23.18
N LEU A 414 -6.35 -22.76 22.28
CA LEU A 414 -5.35 -21.75 22.60
C LEU A 414 -6.01 -20.37 22.60
N ALA A 415 -5.69 -19.53 23.58
CA ALA A 415 -6.25 -18.18 23.69
C ALA A 415 -5.31 -17.10 23.13
N GLN A 416 -4.00 -17.37 23.16
CA GLN A 416 -3.00 -16.41 22.76
C GLN A 416 -1.97 -17.03 21.82
N CYS A 417 -1.54 -16.27 20.81
CA CYS A 417 -0.40 -16.54 19.96
C CYS A 417 0.52 -15.31 19.93
N THR A 418 1.82 -15.49 20.16
CA THR A 418 2.80 -14.41 20.22
C THR A 418 4.10 -14.84 19.54
N PRO A 419 4.53 -14.17 18.45
CA PRO A 419 5.86 -14.45 17.87
C PRO A 419 6.95 -14.04 18.86
N ARG A 420 7.91 -14.95 19.15
CA ARG A 420 9.02 -14.68 20.05
C ARG A 420 10.35 -15.05 19.40
N ASN A 421 11.26 -14.08 19.37
CA ASN A 421 12.63 -14.37 18.96
C ASN A 421 13.41 -14.96 20.12
N THR A 422 13.87 -16.19 19.97
CA THR A 422 14.73 -16.90 20.93
C THR A 422 16.11 -17.23 20.35
N ASP A 423 16.37 -16.85 19.08
CA ASP A 423 17.68 -17.08 18.44
C ASP A 423 18.64 -15.90 18.72
N PRO A 424 19.66 -16.09 19.57
CA PRO A 424 20.62 -15.03 19.88
C PRO A 424 21.54 -14.69 18.71
N THR A 425 21.54 -15.49 17.65
CA THR A 425 22.36 -15.27 16.45
C THR A 425 21.61 -14.53 15.33
N LEU A 426 20.34 -14.15 15.58
CA LEU A 426 19.55 -13.35 14.66
C LEU A 426 20.04 -11.91 14.67
N THR A 427 20.44 -11.40 13.52
CA THR A 427 20.77 -9.98 13.35
C THR A 427 19.58 -9.22 12.79
N GLU A 428 19.41 -7.97 13.25
CA GLU A 428 18.36 -7.09 12.79
C GLU A 428 18.77 -6.39 11.50
N GLU A 429 17.85 -6.26 10.57
CA GLU A 429 18.02 -5.54 9.31
C GLU A 429 16.86 -4.55 9.09
N PRO A 430 17.05 -3.49 8.31
CA PRO A 430 15.94 -2.61 7.90
C PRO A 430 14.81 -3.43 7.29
N TRP A 431 13.57 -3.02 7.54
CA TRP A 431 12.37 -3.75 7.12
C TRP A 431 12.31 -4.04 5.62
N VAL A 432 12.75 -3.08 4.79
CA VAL A 432 12.86 -3.23 3.33
C VAL A 432 14.12 -2.56 2.81
N ASP A 433 14.71 -3.14 1.76
CA ASP A 433 15.80 -2.57 0.98
C ASP A 433 15.20 -1.74 -0.16
N PHE A 434 14.82 -0.48 0.13
CA PHE A 434 14.18 0.40 -0.83
C PHE A 434 14.61 1.85 -0.59
N SER A 435 15.26 2.47 -1.58
CA SER A 435 15.89 3.78 -1.42
C SER A 435 15.01 4.98 -1.78
N SER A 436 13.71 4.77 -2.06
CA SER A 436 12.77 5.86 -2.34
C SER A 436 12.66 6.81 -1.15
N GLY A 437 12.68 8.13 -1.41
CA GLY A 437 12.75 9.15 -0.38
C GLY A 437 11.62 9.10 0.66
N TYR A 438 10.40 8.71 0.27
CA TYR A 438 9.29 8.60 1.21
C TYR A 438 9.44 7.40 2.17
N PHE A 439 10.09 6.30 1.74
CA PHE A 439 10.47 5.21 2.64
C PHE A 439 11.60 5.62 3.56
N GLN A 440 12.67 6.22 3.02
CA GLN A 440 13.84 6.62 3.80
C GLN A 440 13.48 7.58 4.93
N ARG A 441 12.59 8.55 4.68
CA ARG A 441 12.10 9.47 5.72
C ARG A 441 11.33 8.78 6.84
N SER A 442 10.71 7.64 6.56
CA SER A 442 9.78 6.97 7.48
C SER A 442 10.29 5.61 7.98
N MET A 443 11.49 5.17 7.55
CA MET A 443 12.02 3.84 7.88
C MET A 443 12.13 3.63 9.39
N HIS A 444 12.41 4.68 10.14
CA HIS A 444 12.51 4.66 11.59
C HIS A 444 11.19 4.36 12.31
N LEU A 445 10.05 4.40 11.60
CA LEU A 445 8.72 4.06 12.14
C LEU A 445 8.37 2.56 11.96
N PHE A 446 9.10 1.86 11.08
CA PHE A 446 8.76 0.51 10.70
C PHE A 446 9.48 -0.52 11.57
N PRO A 447 8.88 -1.72 11.76
CA PRO A 447 9.55 -2.83 12.41
C PRO A 447 10.81 -3.23 11.65
N LYS A 448 11.68 -3.97 12.28
CA LYS A 448 12.86 -4.54 11.65
C LYS A 448 12.54 -5.92 11.08
N GLN A 449 13.32 -6.37 10.12
CA GLN A 449 13.35 -7.77 9.75
C GLN A 449 14.57 -8.45 10.36
N GLY A 450 14.55 -9.78 10.45
CA GLY A 450 15.71 -10.56 10.86
C GLY A 450 16.49 -11.10 9.68
N SER A 451 17.73 -11.49 9.92
CA SER A 451 18.61 -12.09 8.91
C SER A 451 18.17 -13.49 8.45
N LYS A 452 17.30 -14.18 9.20
CA LYS A 452 16.86 -15.55 8.96
C LYS A 452 15.33 -15.69 8.97
N PRO A 453 14.74 -16.70 8.26
CA PRO A 453 13.35 -17.08 8.42
C PRO A 453 13.06 -17.50 9.88
N PRO A 454 11.83 -17.27 10.40
CA PRO A 454 10.67 -16.66 9.74
C PRO A 454 10.65 -15.12 9.80
N TRP A 455 11.71 -14.48 10.25
CA TRP A 455 11.85 -13.03 10.43
C TRP A 455 12.34 -12.31 9.16
N LYS A 456 12.92 -13.06 8.20
CA LYS A 456 13.41 -12.51 6.92
C LYS A 456 12.28 -12.35 5.91
N LEU A 457 12.16 -11.15 5.34
CA LEU A 457 11.22 -10.83 4.28
C LEU A 457 11.85 -11.09 2.91
N HIS A 458 11.32 -12.04 2.17
CA HIS A 458 11.94 -12.46 0.91
C HIS A 458 11.51 -11.63 -0.30
N GLN A 459 10.43 -10.82 -0.19
CA GLN A 459 9.86 -10.07 -1.29
C GLN A 459 9.64 -10.94 -2.56
N ASN A 460 9.18 -12.20 -2.34
CA ASN A 460 9.02 -13.21 -3.38
C ASN A 460 7.72 -13.99 -3.18
N TYR A 461 6.74 -13.75 -4.04
CA TYR A 461 5.41 -14.36 -3.93
C TYR A 461 5.44 -15.89 -3.96
N ALA A 462 6.23 -16.52 -4.85
CA ALA A 462 6.28 -17.98 -4.95
C ALA A 462 6.82 -18.63 -3.67
N ARG A 463 7.84 -18.00 -3.05
CA ARG A 463 8.41 -18.46 -1.79
C ARG A 463 7.44 -18.24 -0.61
N ASP A 464 6.81 -17.07 -0.58
CA ASP A 464 5.83 -16.74 0.44
C ASP A 464 4.58 -17.63 0.33
N LEU A 465 4.15 -17.98 -0.88
CA LEU A 465 3.06 -18.92 -1.09
C LEU A 465 3.36 -20.28 -0.43
N LEU A 466 4.55 -20.81 -0.63
CA LEU A 466 4.96 -22.07 -0.02
C LEU A 466 5.00 -21.96 1.52
N THR A 467 5.58 -20.90 2.05
CA THR A 467 5.78 -20.75 3.50
C THR A 467 4.49 -20.38 4.22
N LEU A 468 3.65 -19.52 3.66
CA LEU A 468 2.43 -19.03 4.33
C LEU A 468 1.24 -19.96 4.13
N ARG A 469 1.11 -20.61 2.98
CA ARG A 469 0.00 -21.54 2.71
C ARG A 469 0.25 -22.95 3.23
N PHE A 470 1.49 -23.45 3.16
CA PHE A 470 1.81 -24.83 3.47
C PHE A 470 2.76 -25.00 4.67
N GLY A 471 3.48 -23.95 5.08
CA GLY A 471 4.36 -24.01 6.24
C GLY A 471 3.59 -24.23 7.55
N ARG A 472 4.26 -24.77 8.56
CA ARG A 472 3.68 -24.99 9.89
C ARG A 472 3.28 -23.67 10.54
N VAL A 473 2.15 -23.66 11.23
CA VAL A 473 1.70 -22.54 12.07
C VAL A 473 2.45 -22.59 13.40
N ASP A 474 2.54 -23.77 13.98
CA ASP A 474 3.40 -24.07 15.13
C ASP A 474 4.82 -24.38 14.62
N ASP A 475 5.64 -23.35 14.46
CA ASP A 475 6.98 -23.41 13.86
C ASP A 475 8.10 -23.22 14.90
N GLY A 476 7.77 -23.29 16.20
CA GLY A 476 8.72 -23.10 17.30
C GLY A 476 9.07 -21.65 17.61
N VAL A 477 8.65 -20.69 16.75
CA VAL A 477 8.81 -19.25 16.97
C VAL A 477 7.51 -18.64 17.48
N MET A 478 6.37 -19.16 17.02
CA MET A 478 5.06 -18.78 17.53
C MET A 478 4.80 -19.44 18.88
N ALA A 479 4.83 -18.65 19.96
CA ALA A 479 4.46 -19.10 21.29
C ALA A 479 2.94 -19.07 21.45
N PHE A 480 2.39 -20.18 21.99
CA PHE A 480 0.96 -20.31 22.25
C PHE A 480 0.70 -20.48 23.76
N THR A 481 -0.40 -19.91 24.25
CA THR A 481 -0.85 -20.12 25.62
C THR A 481 -2.33 -20.50 25.66
N HIS A 482 -2.69 -21.33 26.65
CA HIS A 482 -4.08 -21.66 26.95
C HIS A 482 -4.75 -20.52 27.72
N PRO A 483 -6.11 -20.47 27.76
CA PRO A 483 -6.81 -19.55 28.61
C PRO A 483 -6.37 -19.72 30.06
N MET A 484 -6.13 -18.62 30.76
CA MET A 484 -5.91 -18.69 32.19
C MET A 484 -7.22 -19.17 32.88
N PRO A 485 -7.13 -20.06 33.87
CA PRO A 485 -8.31 -20.41 34.66
C PRO A 485 -8.90 -19.12 35.26
N ALA A 486 -10.20 -18.91 35.11
CA ALA A 486 -10.85 -17.80 35.78
C ALA A 486 -10.49 -17.83 37.27
N ALA A 487 -9.96 -16.74 37.82
CA ALA A 487 -9.68 -16.62 39.25
C ALA A 487 -10.99 -17.02 39.99
N ARG A 488 -10.98 -18.15 40.67
CA ARG A 488 -12.10 -18.54 41.51
C ARG A 488 -12.26 -17.44 42.54
N GLY A 489 -13.36 -16.69 42.42
CA GLY A 489 -13.70 -15.67 43.39
C GLY A 489 -13.52 -16.25 44.76
N GLN A 490 -12.69 -15.63 45.59
CA GLN A 490 -12.70 -15.89 47.02
C GLN A 490 -14.10 -15.57 47.53
N ALA A 491 -14.93 -16.61 47.61
CA ALA A 491 -16.16 -16.52 48.36
C ALA A 491 -15.74 -16.15 49.79
N SER A 492 -16.03 -14.90 50.14
CA SER A 492 -15.97 -14.40 51.51
C SER A 492 -16.66 -15.41 52.45
N ARG A 493 -15.86 -16.21 53.16
CA ARG A 493 -16.35 -16.84 54.37
C ARG A 493 -16.32 -15.75 55.45
N ALA A 494 -17.44 -15.00 55.52
CA ALA A 494 -17.84 -14.34 56.74
C ALA A 494 -18.74 -15.31 57.50
N ALA A 495 -18.22 -15.89 58.53
CA ALA A 495 -18.97 -16.50 59.61
C ALA A 495 -19.10 -15.49 60.76
#